data_a9d5a62c015700e8781f8cfa588f7fd5
#
_entry.id   a9d5a62c015700e8781f8cfa588f7fd5
#
_cell.length_a   1.000
_cell.length_b   1.000
_cell.length_c   1.000
_cell.angle_alpha   90.00
_cell.angle_beta   90.00
_cell.angle_gamma   90.00
#
_symmetry.space_group_name_H-M   'P 1'
#
loop_
_entity.id
_entity.type
_entity.pdbx_description
1 polymer ?
#
loop_
_entity_poly.entity_id
_entity_poly.type
_entity_poly.pdbx_seq_one_letter_code
_entity_poly.pdbx_strand_id
1 'polypeptide(L)'
;MIWFASDDVRRVFVAALLSFALLCASPAWASSVDVVLRSIDADGIGEPIGIVSASDSDQGLVIRPNLKGLSSGEYGFHLHSNGSCDPSVNAEGVRVAGLKAGGHWDPDKTGTHAGPFGSGHRGDLSRLVVEADGSTSTDVVAPRLVVDDLKGRALVLHAGGDTYTDTPPLGGGGARAACGVAG
;
A
#
# COMPACT_ATOMS: atom_id res chain seq x y z
N MET A 1 23.60 -87.47 -32.21
CA MET A 1 22.60 -87.43 -31.10
C MET A 1 22.92 -86.23 -30.32
N ILE A 2 22.28 -85.10 -30.61
CA ILE A 2 22.60 -83.74 -30.10
C ILE A 2 21.34 -83.20 -29.45
N TRP A 3 21.41 -82.95 -28.17
CA TRP A 3 20.34 -82.33 -27.40
C TRP A 3 20.52 -80.81 -27.42
N PHE A 4 19.46 -80.02 -27.82
CA PHE A 4 19.40 -78.64 -27.70
C PHE A 4 18.66 -78.23 -26.40
N ALA A 5 19.32 -77.53 -25.54
CA ALA A 5 18.69 -76.88 -24.39
C ALA A 5 18.06 -75.55 -24.84
N SER A 6 16.82 -75.29 -24.51
CA SER A 6 16.10 -74.07 -24.74
C SER A 6 16.31 -73.09 -23.57
N ASP A 7 16.86 -71.97 -23.86
CA ASP A 7 16.97 -70.86 -22.88
C ASP A 7 15.65 -70.07 -22.82
N ASP A 8 14.97 -70.19 -21.70
CA ASP A 8 13.80 -69.37 -21.36
C ASP A 8 14.26 -67.98 -20.87
N VAL A 9 14.19 -66.98 -21.74
CA VAL A 9 14.43 -65.58 -21.38
C VAL A 9 13.19 -65.01 -20.71
N ARG A 10 13.16 -64.98 -19.38
CA ARG A 10 12.15 -64.28 -18.59
C ARG A 10 12.32 -62.78 -18.76
N ARG A 11 11.45 -62.15 -19.54
CA ARG A 11 11.34 -60.67 -19.62
C ARG A 11 10.62 -60.17 -18.39
N VAL A 12 11.39 -59.57 -17.47
CA VAL A 12 10.85 -58.86 -16.34
C VAL A 12 10.45 -57.47 -16.83
N PHE A 13 9.13 -57.21 -16.92
CA PHE A 13 8.59 -55.86 -17.14
C PHE A 13 8.62 -55.13 -15.80
N VAL A 14 9.54 -54.17 -15.65
CA VAL A 14 9.52 -53.20 -14.56
C VAL A 14 8.54 -52.10 -14.95
N ALA A 15 7.34 -52.13 -14.40
CA ALA A 15 6.39 -51.00 -14.52
C ALA A 15 6.82 -49.89 -13.57
N ALA A 16 7.46 -48.86 -14.09
CA ALA A 16 7.73 -47.62 -13.36
C ALA A 16 6.43 -46.83 -13.20
N LEU A 17 5.82 -46.89 -12.03
CA LEU A 17 4.72 -46.02 -11.63
C LEU A 17 5.27 -44.60 -11.35
N LEU A 18 5.20 -43.73 -12.34
CA LEU A 18 5.42 -42.28 -12.17
C LEU A 18 4.23 -41.69 -11.41
N SER A 19 4.35 -41.60 -10.09
CA SER A 19 3.40 -40.83 -9.27
C SER A 19 3.58 -39.34 -9.55
N PHE A 20 2.70 -38.80 -10.37
CA PHE A 20 2.60 -37.35 -10.60
C PHE A 20 1.90 -36.75 -9.37
N ALA A 21 2.68 -36.26 -8.41
CA ALA A 21 2.14 -35.47 -7.30
C ALA A 21 1.65 -34.15 -7.87
N LEU A 22 0.34 -34.03 -8.06
CA LEU A 22 -0.32 -32.74 -8.34
C LEU A 22 -0.15 -31.88 -7.10
N LEU A 23 0.84 -30.97 -7.10
CA LEU A 23 0.90 -29.90 -6.11
C LEU A 23 -0.31 -29.00 -6.36
N CYS A 24 -1.37 -29.19 -5.59
CA CYS A 24 -2.44 -28.21 -5.47
C CYS A 24 -1.86 -26.98 -4.77
N ALA A 25 -1.35 -26.02 -5.55
CA ALA A 25 -1.08 -24.69 -5.04
C ALA A 25 -2.43 -24.09 -4.61
N SER A 26 -2.66 -24.00 -3.31
CA SER A 26 -3.80 -23.23 -2.79
C SER A 26 -3.68 -21.81 -3.29
N PRO A 27 -4.76 -21.19 -3.80
CA PRO A 27 -4.71 -19.79 -4.16
C PRO A 27 -4.31 -19.01 -2.92
N ALA A 28 -3.18 -18.33 -2.97
CA ALA A 28 -2.83 -17.36 -1.94
C ALA A 28 -3.89 -16.25 -2.03
N TRP A 29 -4.73 -16.14 -1.00
CA TRP A 29 -5.68 -15.03 -0.91
C TRP A 29 -4.87 -13.76 -0.80
N ALA A 30 -5.09 -12.80 -1.71
CA ALA A 30 -4.44 -11.50 -1.62
C ALA A 30 -4.82 -10.87 -0.27
N SER A 31 -3.81 -10.45 0.49
CA SER A 31 -4.05 -9.73 1.74
C SER A 31 -4.79 -8.43 1.44
N SER A 32 -5.73 -8.03 2.31
CA SER A 32 -6.46 -6.78 2.17
C SER A 32 -6.72 -6.14 3.53
N VAL A 33 -6.86 -4.82 3.54
CA VAL A 33 -7.20 -4.03 4.71
C VAL A 33 -8.05 -2.83 4.32
N ASP A 34 -9.01 -2.49 5.17
CA ASP A 34 -9.81 -1.27 5.06
C ASP A 34 -9.36 -0.27 6.13
N VAL A 35 -9.11 0.97 5.70
CA VAL A 35 -8.69 2.07 6.56
C VAL A 35 -9.75 3.17 6.51
N VAL A 36 -10.39 3.46 7.63
CA VAL A 36 -11.32 4.59 7.73
C VAL A 36 -10.53 5.88 7.83
N LEU A 37 -10.67 6.76 6.83
CA LEU A 37 -10.13 8.11 6.89
C LEU A 37 -11.11 9.05 7.59
N ARG A 38 -10.57 9.90 8.45
CA ARG A 38 -11.30 10.96 9.16
C ARG A 38 -10.69 12.31 8.84
N SER A 39 -11.51 13.33 8.80
CA SER A 39 -10.99 14.71 8.79
C SER A 39 -10.13 14.95 10.02
N ILE A 40 -9.10 15.78 9.90
CA ILE A 40 -8.26 16.16 11.02
C ILE A 40 -7.96 17.65 10.96
N ASP A 41 -7.86 18.25 12.12
CA ASP A 41 -7.45 19.65 12.30
C ASP A 41 -6.54 19.81 13.54
N ALA A 42 -6.23 21.03 13.91
CA ALA A 42 -5.40 21.31 15.08
C ALA A 42 -6.09 20.92 16.41
N ASP A 43 -7.41 20.81 16.43
CA ASP A 43 -8.17 20.45 17.64
C ASP A 43 -8.23 18.92 17.81
N GLY A 44 -8.15 18.15 16.72
CA GLY A 44 -8.11 16.69 16.80
C GLY A 44 -8.60 15.95 15.56
N ILE A 45 -9.14 14.76 15.83
CA ILE A 45 -9.70 13.86 14.83
C ILE A 45 -11.21 14.11 14.74
N GLY A 46 -11.66 14.45 13.55
CA GLY A 46 -13.07 14.72 13.27
C GLY A 46 -13.85 13.53 12.73
N GLU A 47 -14.83 13.82 11.86
CA GLU A 47 -15.76 12.83 11.34
C GLU A 47 -15.13 11.95 10.24
N PRO A 48 -15.64 10.72 10.08
CA PRO A 48 -15.25 9.87 8.95
C PRO A 48 -15.61 10.52 7.61
N ILE A 49 -14.66 10.52 6.68
CA ILE A 49 -14.88 10.98 5.30
C ILE A 49 -14.95 9.83 4.30
N GLY A 50 -14.70 8.61 4.73
CA GLY A 50 -14.81 7.41 3.91
C GLY A 50 -13.81 6.32 4.26
N ILE A 51 -13.68 5.37 3.33
CA ILE A 51 -12.83 4.20 3.49
C ILE A 51 -11.81 4.16 2.35
N VAL A 52 -10.60 3.79 2.68
CA VAL A 52 -9.55 3.40 1.74
C VAL A 52 -9.34 1.90 1.87
N SER A 53 -9.70 1.14 0.84
CA SER A 53 -9.42 -0.29 0.77
C SER A 53 -8.06 -0.51 0.10
N ALA A 54 -7.23 -1.35 0.69
CA ALA A 54 -5.93 -1.70 0.12
C ALA A 54 -5.80 -3.22 -0.01
N SER A 55 -5.22 -3.69 -1.10
CA SER A 55 -5.01 -5.13 -1.36
C SER A 55 -3.71 -5.39 -2.10
N ASP A 56 -3.07 -6.51 -1.78
CA ASP A 56 -1.90 -6.96 -2.51
C ASP A 56 -2.25 -7.39 -3.93
N SER A 57 -1.37 -7.12 -4.87
CA SER A 57 -1.45 -7.55 -6.27
C SER A 57 -0.05 -7.87 -6.81
N ASP A 58 0.01 -8.40 -8.03
CA ASP A 58 1.26 -8.60 -8.78
C ASP A 58 1.95 -7.29 -9.20
N GLN A 59 1.25 -6.16 -9.11
CA GLN A 59 1.80 -4.83 -9.37
C GLN A 59 2.24 -4.08 -8.10
N GLY A 60 2.14 -4.71 -6.93
CA GLY A 60 2.32 -4.12 -5.61
C GLY A 60 0.98 -3.87 -4.92
N LEU A 61 0.93 -2.89 -4.02
CA LEU A 61 -0.28 -2.54 -3.29
C LEU A 61 -1.21 -1.72 -4.18
N VAL A 62 -2.46 -2.19 -4.33
CA VAL A 62 -3.55 -1.43 -4.98
C VAL A 62 -4.41 -0.81 -3.89
N ILE A 63 -4.57 0.51 -3.96
CA ILE A 63 -5.31 1.31 -2.99
C ILE A 63 -6.53 1.91 -3.69
N ARG A 64 -7.72 1.69 -3.12
CA ARG A 64 -9.01 2.16 -3.66
C ARG A 64 -9.65 3.12 -2.67
N PRO A 65 -9.53 4.43 -2.90
CA PRO A 65 -10.19 5.41 -2.07
C PRO A 65 -11.70 5.49 -2.43
N ASN A 66 -12.54 5.51 -1.39
CA ASN A 66 -13.96 5.82 -1.48
C ASN A 66 -14.26 6.89 -0.44
N LEU A 67 -13.90 8.12 -0.79
CA LEU A 67 -13.97 9.29 0.09
C LEU A 67 -15.05 10.25 -0.37
N LYS A 68 -15.57 11.05 0.55
CA LYS A 68 -16.65 12.04 0.31
C LYS A 68 -16.35 13.32 1.09
N GLY A 69 -17.01 14.41 0.68
CA GLY A 69 -16.93 15.70 1.38
C GLY A 69 -15.61 16.45 1.17
N LEU A 70 -14.80 16.02 0.21
CA LEU A 70 -13.61 16.74 -0.23
C LEU A 70 -13.98 17.72 -1.35
N SER A 71 -13.32 18.85 -1.42
CA SER A 71 -13.43 19.74 -2.59
C SER A 71 -12.74 19.11 -3.79
N SER A 72 -13.22 19.45 -5.01
CA SER A 72 -12.51 18.99 -6.22
C SER A 72 -11.10 19.53 -6.30
N GLY A 73 -10.17 18.69 -6.75
CA GLY A 73 -8.75 19.04 -6.85
C GLY A 73 -7.81 17.88 -6.64
N GLU A 74 -6.53 18.18 -6.57
CA GLU A 74 -5.46 17.23 -6.31
C GLU A 74 -5.01 17.29 -4.86
N TYR A 75 -4.80 16.13 -4.26
CA TYR A 75 -4.41 15.96 -2.87
C TYR A 75 -3.16 15.08 -2.79
N GLY A 76 -2.12 15.54 -2.10
CA GLY A 76 -1.00 14.68 -1.74
C GLY A 76 -1.49 13.54 -0.85
N PHE A 77 -1.01 12.32 -1.11
CA PHE A 77 -1.44 11.15 -0.37
C PHE A 77 -0.23 10.29 0.00
N HIS A 78 -0.04 10.04 1.28
CA HIS A 78 1.18 9.39 1.76
C HIS A 78 0.92 8.41 2.90
N LEU A 79 1.78 7.39 2.99
CA LEU A 79 1.90 6.53 4.15
C LEU A 79 2.92 7.15 5.13
N HIS A 80 2.47 7.49 6.31
CA HIS A 80 3.29 8.08 7.37
C HIS A 80 3.80 7.03 8.36
N SER A 81 4.92 7.32 9.00
CA SER A 81 5.71 6.35 9.79
C SER A 81 5.01 5.82 11.03
N ASN A 82 4.11 6.61 11.64
CA ASN A 82 3.49 6.27 12.92
C ASN A 82 1.98 6.07 12.78
N GLY A 83 1.42 5.09 13.50
CA GLY A 83 0.00 4.80 13.57
C GLY A 83 -0.76 5.76 14.50
N SER A 84 -0.70 7.06 14.23
CA SER A 84 -1.46 8.07 14.98
C SER A 84 -1.91 9.20 14.07
N CYS A 85 -3.16 9.65 14.24
CA CYS A 85 -3.72 10.82 13.58
C CYS A 85 -3.81 12.03 14.51
N ASP A 86 -3.30 11.93 15.72
CA ASP A 86 -3.40 13.01 16.70
C ASP A 86 -2.60 14.25 16.31
N PRO A 87 -3.08 15.45 16.64
CA PRO A 87 -2.30 16.66 16.54
C PRO A 87 -1.18 16.68 17.59
N SER A 88 -0.17 17.48 17.33
CA SER A 88 0.90 17.79 18.28
C SER A 88 1.43 19.20 18.04
N VAL A 89 2.27 19.66 18.95
CA VAL A 89 2.92 20.96 18.82
C VAL A 89 4.26 20.80 18.12
N ASN A 90 4.50 21.61 17.10
CA ASN A 90 5.75 21.62 16.35
C ASN A 90 6.85 22.43 17.09
N ALA A 91 8.03 22.52 16.51
CA ALA A 91 9.18 23.22 17.11
C ALA A 91 8.93 24.74 17.31
N GLU A 92 8.04 25.31 16.51
CA GLU A 92 7.65 26.73 16.57
C GLU A 92 6.52 26.99 17.59
N GLY A 93 6.09 25.97 18.34
CA GLY A 93 5.01 26.09 19.32
C GLY A 93 3.60 26.09 18.72
N VAL A 94 3.46 25.78 17.43
CA VAL A 94 2.18 25.71 16.71
C VAL A 94 1.60 24.32 16.77
N ARG A 95 0.30 24.21 17.10
CA ARG A 95 -0.43 22.94 17.09
C ARG A 95 -0.79 22.56 15.65
N VAL A 96 -0.33 21.41 15.21
CA VAL A 96 -0.46 20.92 13.82
C VAL A 96 -1.28 19.64 13.79
N ALA A 97 -2.26 19.59 12.89
CA ALA A 97 -3.10 18.42 12.64
C ALA A 97 -2.26 17.18 12.29
N GLY A 98 -2.59 16.04 12.89
CA GLY A 98 -1.99 14.76 12.56
C GLY A 98 -0.46 14.68 12.72
N LEU A 99 0.18 15.63 13.44
CA LEU A 99 1.64 15.69 13.53
C LEU A 99 2.25 14.42 14.12
N LYS A 100 1.52 13.71 15.00
CA LYS A 100 2.00 12.45 15.57
C LYS A 100 2.14 11.31 14.56
N ALA A 101 1.56 11.42 13.36
CA ALA A 101 1.82 10.45 12.29
C ALA A 101 3.29 10.45 11.83
N GLY A 102 4.05 11.49 12.16
CA GLY A 102 5.45 11.61 11.75
C GLY A 102 5.60 12.08 10.31
N GLY A 103 6.75 11.81 9.70
CA GLY A 103 7.04 12.05 8.28
C GLY A 103 6.56 10.90 7.39
N HIS A 104 6.77 11.03 6.08
CA HIS A 104 6.55 9.95 5.13
C HIS A 104 7.37 8.72 5.54
N TRP A 105 6.82 7.54 5.37
CA TRP A 105 7.50 6.31 5.73
C TRP A 105 8.72 6.08 4.82
N ASP A 106 9.90 6.13 5.41
CA ASP A 106 11.19 6.01 4.73
C ASP A 106 12.09 4.97 5.43
N PRO A 107 11.81 3.67 5.28
CA PRO A 107 12.60 2.62 5.91
C PRO A 107 14.02 2.53 5.33
N ASP A 108 14.21 2.98 4.10
CA ASP A 108 15.48 2.95 3.38
C ASP A 108 16.35 4.20 3.69
N LYS A 109 15.80 5.17 4.46
CA LYS A 109 16.47 6.42 4.86
C LYS A 109 17.00 7.22 3.67
N THR A 110 16.21 7.30 2.63
CA THR A 110 16.55 8.04 1.42
C THR A 110 16.54 9.54 1.64
N GLY A 111 15.67 10.02 2.54
CA GLY A 111 15.48 11.45 2.84
C GLY A 111 15.02 12.26 1.64
N THR A 112 14.41 11.61 0.63
CA THR A 112 14.03 12.24 -0.64
C THR A 112 12.58 11.92 -0.97
N HIS A 113 11.82 12.94 -1.37
CA HIS A 113 10.47 12.75 -1.91
C HIS A 113 10.54 12.59 -3.43
N ALA A 114 10.06 11.43 -3.95
CA ALA A 114 10.20 11.10 -5.37
C ALA A 114 8.96 10.42 -5.96
N GLY A 115 7.84 10.47 -5.25
CA GLY A 115 6.59 9.85 -5.67
C GLY A 115 6.62 8.30 -5.67
N PRO A 116 5.52 7.65 -6.08
CA PRO A 116 5.30 6.20 -5.89
C PRO A 116 6.24 5.32 -6.71
N PHE A 117 6.70 5.80 -7.85
CA PHE A 117 7.54 5.05 -8.79
C PHE A 117 9.04 5.43 -8.70
N GLY A 118 9.37 6.44 -7.90
CA GLY A 118 10.74 6.88 -7.70
C GLY A 118 11.49 6.08 -6.64
N SER A 119 12.74 6.45 -6.39
CA SER A 119 13.61 5.81 -5.40
C SER A 119 13.62 6.52 -4.03
N GLY A 120 12.68 7.44 -3.78
CA GLY A 120 12.52 8.16 -2.53
C GLY A 120 11.82 7.36 -1.44
N HIS A 121 11.15 8.07 -0.51
CA HIS A 121 10.39 7.46 0.58
C HIS A 121 9.45 6.37 0.04
N ARG A 122 9.34 5.23 0.72
CA ARG A 122 8.35 4.22 0.31
C ARG A 122 6.92 4.66 0.54
N GLY A 123 6.72 5.57 1.47
CA GLY A 123 5.42 6.14 1.78
C GLY A 123 4.90 7.18 0.79
N ASP A 124 5.67 7.55 -0.24
CA ASP A 124 5.20 8.45 -1.30
C ASP A 124 4.23 7.69 -2.22
N LEU A 125 2.96 8.05 -2.18
CA LEU A 125 1.90 7.43 -2.99
C LEU A 125 1.52 8.35 -4.15
N SER A 126 0.72 7.83 -5.09
CA SER A 126 0.11 8.70 -6.09
C SER A 126 -0.88 9.66 -5.43
N ARG A 127 -0.83 10.93 -5.82
CA ARG A 127 -1.82 11.92 -5.38
C ARG A 127 -3.23 11.44 -5.72
N LEU A 128 -4.19 11.79 -4.89
CA LEU A 128 -5.59 11.54 -5.18
C LEU A 128 -6.17 12.70 -5.98
N VAL A 129 -7.04 12.36 -6.94
CA VAL A 129 -7.84 13.33 -7.68
C VAL A 129 -9.26 13.23 -7.19
N VAL A 130 -9.81 14.36 -6.77
CA VAL A 130 -11.21 14.50 -6.38
C VAL A 130 -11.94 15.22 -7.52
N GLU A 131 -12.94 14.56 -8.07
CA GLU A 131 -13.72 15.05 -9.20
C GLU A 131 -14.67 16.20 -8.80
N ALA A 132 -15.27 16.84 -9.78
CA ALA A 132 -16.21 17.96 -9.56
C ALA A 132 -17.44 17.58 -8.72
N ASP A 133 -17.82 16.30 -8.72
CA ASP A 133 -18.91 15.77 -7.89
C ASP A 133 -18.46 15.36 -6.48
N GLY A 134 -17.18 15.54 -6.15
CA GLY A 134 -16.59 15.20 -4.86
C GLY A 134 -16.23 13.72 -4.70
N SER A 135 -16.31 12.91 -5.76
CA SER A 135 -15.88 11.52 -5.76
C SER A 135 -14.37 11.39 -5.98
N THR A 136 -13.78 10.34 -5.42
CA THR A 136 -12.40 9.94 -5.74
C THR A 136 -12.46 8.81 -6.76
N SER A 137 -11.90 9.02 -7.95
CA SER A 137 -12.20 8.18 -9.12
C SER A 137 -11.08 7.21 -9.51
N THR A 138 -9.93 7.24 -8.86
CA THR A 138 -8.76 6.51 -9.37
C THR A 138 -8.16 5.59 -8.33
N ASP A 139 -7.98 4.31 -8.69
CA ASP A 139 -7.14 3.40 -7.92
C ASP A 139 -5.68 3.90 -7.93
N VAL A 140 -5.03 3.80 -6.79
CA VAL A 140 -3.63 4.16 -6.61
C VAL A 140 -2.81 2.87 -6.55
N VAL A 141 -1.78 2.77 -7.37
CA VAL A 141 -0.82 1.66 -7.32
C VAL A 141 0.45 2.13 -6.63
N ALA A 142 0.86 1.39 -5.59
CA ALA A 142 2.11 1.61 -4.87
C ALA A 142 3.01 0.37 -5.05
N PRO A 143 3.87 0.35 -6.08
CA PRO A 143 4.59 -0.86 -6.50
C PRO A 143 5.67 -1.32 -5.50
N ARG A 144 6.01 -0.47 -4.54
CA ARG A 144 7.03 -0.75 -3.52
C ARG A 144 6.44 -1.13 -2.16
N LEU A 145 5.08 -1.28 -2.09
CA LEU A 145 4.37 -1.59 -0.86
C LEU A 145 3.57 -2.89 -0.97
N VAL A 146 3.30 -3.47 0.19
CA VAL A 146 2.34 -4.55 0.43
C VAL A 146 1.43 -4.18 1.59
N VAL A 147 0.32 -4.91 1.78
CA VAL A 147 -0.64 -4.66 2.88
C VAL A 147 0.03 -4.64 4.25
N ASP A 148 1.01 -5.51 4.49
CA ASP A 148 1.73 -5.57 5.75
C ASP A 148 2.50 -4.28 6.06
N ASP A 149 2.90 -3.52 5.06
CA ASP A 149 3.57 -2.24 5.25
C ASP A 149 2.65 -1.15 5.83
N LEU A 150 1.33 -1.33 5.74
CA LEU A 150 0.38 -0.37 6.29
C LEU A 150 0.17 -0.55 7.80
N LYS A 151 0.44 -1.73 8.34
CA LYS A 151 0.18 -2.06 9.74
C LYS A 151 0.91 -1.11 10.69
N GLY A 152 0.15 -0.53 11.62
CA GLY A 152 0.69 0.41 12.61
C GLY A 152 1.20 1.73 12.01
N ARG A 153 0.74 2.08 10.81
CA ARG A 153 1.06 3.33 10.10
C ARG A 153 -0.21 4.08 9.76
N ALA A 154 -0.05 5.35 9.41
CA ALA A 154 -1.16 6.21 9.04
C ALA A 154 -1.13 6.57 7.54
N LEU A 155 -2.25 6.43 6.88
CA LEU A 155 -2.52 7.04 5.58
C LEU A 155 -2.95 8.48 5.84
N VAL A 156 -2.28 9.44 5.21
CA VAL A 156 -2.54 10.87 5.37
C VAL A 156 -2.83 11.50 4.02
N LEU A 157 -3.94 12.24 3.97
CA LEU A 157 -4.31 13.08 2.85
C LEU A 157 -3.92 14.53 3.14
N HIS A 158 -3.23 15.17 2.22
CA HIS A 158 -2.77 16.55 2.32
C HIS A 158 -3.64 17.49 1.51
N ALA A 159 -3.84 18.72 1.98
CA ALA A 159 -4.72 19.71 1.34
C ALA A 159 -4.19 20.27 0.01
N GLY A 160 -2.88 20.17 -0.24
CA GLY A 160 -2.24 20.51 -1.51
C GLY A 160 -2.00 19.27 -2.38
N GLY A 161 -1.68 19.49 -3.64
CA GLY A 161 -1.27 18.44 -4.57
C GLY A 161 0.09 17.83 -4.22
N ASP A 162 0.65 17.10 -5.17
CA ASP A 162 1.99 16.50 -5.04
C ASP A 162 2.75 16.62 -6.36
N THR A 163 3.95 17.18 -6.31
CA THR A 163 4.82 17.33 -7.50
C THR A 163 5.73 16.13 -7.72
N TYR A 164 5.75 15.16 -6.79
CA TYR A 164 6.67 14.01 -6.77
C TYR A 164 8.15 14.39 -6.73
N THR A 165 8.45 15.57 -6.15
CA THR A 165 9.81 16.09 -5.98
C THR A 165 9.94 16.80 -4.64
N ASP A 166 11.18 17.12 -4.22
CA ASP A 166 11.43 17.96 -3.03
C ASP A 166 11.35 19.47 -3.32
N THR A 167 10.84 19.86 -4.48
CA THR A 167 10.65 21.26 -4.84
C THR A 167 9.21 21.48 -5.33
N PRO A 168 8.34 22.03 -4.49
CA PRO A 168 8.54 22.43 -3.08
C PRO A 168 8.79 21.22 -2.14
N PRO A 169 9.26 21.44 -0.90
CA PRO A 169 9.56 20.36 0.02
C PRO A 169 8.40 19.37 0.18
N LEU A 170 8.71 18.07 0.16
CA LEU A 170 7.73 16.97 0.28
C LEU A 170 6.57 17.10 -0.71
N GLY A 171 6.87 17.44 -1.96
CA GLY A 171 5.88 17.54 -3.02
C GLY A 171 4.93 18.74 -2.94
N GLY A 172 5.01 19.55 -1.89
CA GLY A 172 4.11 20.70 -1.70
C GLY A 172 2.74 20.34 -1.14
N GLY A 173 2.57 19.14 -0.55
CA GLY A 173 1.30 18.67 -0.01
C GLY A 173 0.67 19.57 1.05
N GLY A 174 1.48 20.34 1.78
CA GLY A 174 1.00 21.32 2.75
C GLY A 174 0.31 20.71 3.97
N ALA A 175 -0.79 21.30 4.39
CA ALA A 175 -1.52 20.88 5.58
C ALA A 175 -2.11 19.48 5.44
N ARG A 176 -2.15 18.73 6.55
CA ARG A 176 -2.82 17.42 6.62
C ARG A 176 -4.32 17.64 6.80
N ALA A 177 -5.12 17.07 5.90
CA ALA A 177 -6.57 17.29 5.84
C ALA A 177 -7.36 16.09 6.37
N ALA A 178 -6.85 14.88 6.14
CA ALA A 178 -7.47 13.66 6.64
C ALA A 178 -6.41 12.60 6.97
N CYS A 179 -6.79 11.67 7.85
CA CYS A 179 -5.88 10.64 8.33
C CYS A 179 -6.66 9.39 8.74
N GLY A 180 -6.07 8.21 8.53
CA GLY A 180 -6.57 6.94 9.02
C GLY A 180 -5.43 5.99 9.34
N VAL A 181 -5.58 5.19 10.39
CA VAL A 181 -4.57 4.22 10.83
C VAL A 181 -4.98 2.83 10.38
N ALA A 182 -4.06 2.12 9.74
CA ALA A 182 -4.22 0.71 9.43
C ALA A 182 -3.93 -0.12 10.69
N GLY A 183 -4.93 -0.86 11.12
CA GLY A 183 -4.89 -1.72 12.32
C GLY A 183 -4.33 -3.10 12.05
#